data_5bee0aa4e6932e0e5e74a37c3dd69abb
#
_entry.id   5bee0aa4e6932e0e5e74a37c3dd69abb
#
_cell.length_a   1.000
_cell.length_b   1.000
_cell.length_c   1.000
_cell.angle_alpha   90.00
_cell.angle_beta   90.00
_cell.angle_gamma   90.00
#
_symmetry.space_group_name_H-M   'P 1'
#
loop_
_entity.id
_entity.type
_entity.pdbx_description
1 polymer ?
#
loop_
_entity_poly.entity_id
_entity_poly.type
_entity_poly.pdbx_seq_one_letter_code
_entity_poly.pdbx_strand_id
1 'polypeptide(L)'
;TAPLSQTMPIALRLARELKQTDFEKWLRLEIGGYFDTNSALTDDVKVPEYRNVAGQHLDKYGRPIRVSSKLQFVNSVPLRNGIDELEKLASGTEMLTVQNPVSIEFFREHFNVEVFAFHFSPLEISGVLGSIKLKLNDWLYDIRNLSPELSSELEKEVATPLENNPSIHIN
;
A
#
# COMPACT_ATOMS: atom_id res chain seq x y z
N THR A 1 2.51 -1.21 18.55
CA THR A 1 2.81 -2.05 17.35
C THR A 1 3.67 -1.24 16.41
N ALA A 2 4.81 -1.78 15.96
CA ALA A 2 5.71 -1.08 15.04
C ALA A 2 5.02 -0.83 13.69
N PRO A 3 5.32 0.31 13.01
CA PRO A 3 4.82 0.60 11.67
C PRO A 3 5.25 -0.48 10.66
N LEU A 4 4.43 -0.72 9.63
CA LEU A 4 4.76 -1.65 8.56
C LEU A 4 6.01 -1.22 7.79
N SER A 5 6.23 0.09 7.62
CA SER A 5 7.44 0.64 7.00
C SER A 5 8.74 0.25 7.72
N GLN A 6 8.68 -0.08 9.01
CA GLN A 6 9.81 -0.58 9.78
C GLN A 6 9.91 -2.11 9.77
N THR A 7 8.78 -2.82 9.81
CA THR A 7 8.76 -4.29 9.91
C THR A 7 8.95 -4.98 8.57
N MET A 8 8.45 -4.43 7.48
CA MET A 8 8.53 -5.06 6.16
C MET A 8 9.97 -5.20 5.60
N PRO A 9 10.89 -4.24 5.78
CA PRO A 9 12.29 -4.43 5.40
C PRO A 9 12.97 -5.59 6.14
N ILE A 10 12.62 -5.84 7.41
CA ILE A 10 13.12 -6.96 8.19
C ILE A 10 12.56 -8.27 7.60
N ALA A 11 11.27 -8.33 7.33
CA ALA A 11 10.64 -9.47 6.67
C ALA A 11 11.25 -9.75 5.29
N LEU A 12 11.60 -8.70 4.53
CA LEU A 12 12.27 -8.84 3.22
C LEU A 12 13.63 -9.53 3.35
N ARG A 13 14.44 -9.15 4.35
CA ARG A 13 15.71 -9.82 4.63
C ARG A 13 15.48 -11.30 4.95
N LEU A 14 14.53 -11.61 5.82
CA LEU A 14 14.20 -12.98 6.19
C LEU A 14 13.70 -13.79 4.99
N ALA A 15 12.84 -13.23 4.15
CA ALA A 15 12.34 -13.89 2.95
C ALA A 15 13.48 -14.28 1.99
N ARG A 16 14.51 -13.43 1.86
CA ARG A 16 15.72 -13.72 1.08
C ARG A 16 16.54 -14.86 1.68
N GLU A 17 16.80 -14.84 2.99
CA GLU A 17 17.54 -15.88 3.69
C GLU A 17 16.85 -17.24 3.58
N LEU A 18 15.51 -17.26 3.64
CA LEU A 18 14.69 -18.45 3.50
C LEU A 18 14.39 -18.84 2.03
N LYS A 19 14.89 -18.06 1.05
CA LYS A 19 14.66 -18.27 -0.39
C LYS A 19 13.18 -18.30 -0.78
N GLN A 20 12.37 -17.49 -0.11
CA GLN A 20 10.94 -17.32 -0.36
C GLN A 20 10.72 -16.29 -1.48
N THR A 21 11.04 -16.65 -2.70
CA THR A 21 11.15 -15.72 -3.84
C THR A 21 9.85 -14.98 -4.17
N ASP A 22 8.70 -15.66 -4.10
CA ASP A 22 7.41 -15.05 -4.38
C ASP A 22 7.02 -14.04 -3.31
N PHE A 23 7.31 -14.37 -2.04
CA PHE A 23 7.05 -13.46 -0.94
C PHE A 23 8.04 -12.29 -0.92
N GLU A 24 9.31 -12.52 -1.26
CA GLU A 24 10.29 -11.44 -1.48
C GLU A 24 9.80 -10.46 -2.55
N LYS A 25 9.30 -10.95 -3.69
CA LYS A 25 8.75 -10.12 -4.76
C LYS A 25 7.57 -9.28 -4.25
N TRP A 26 6.65 -9.90 -3.52
CA TRP A 26 5.51 -9.20 -2.93
C TRP A 26 5.97 -8.10 -1.95
N LEU A 27 6.90 -8.39 -1.03
CA LEU A 27 7.44 -7.40 -0.08
C LEU A 27 8.08 -6.22 -0.80
N ARG A 28 8.85 -6.45 -1.86
CA ARG A 28 9.45 -5.38 -2.67
C ARG A 28 8.41 -4.48 -3.31
N LEU A 29 7.32 -5.06 -3.80
CA LEU A 29 6.21 -4.30 -4.39
C LEU A 29 5.47 -3.47 -3.34
N GLU A 30 5.21 -4.04 -2.16
CA GLU A 30 4.55 -3.31 -1.08
C GLU A 30 5.42 -2.19 -0.52
N ILE A 31 6.72 -2.41 -0.35
CA ILE A 31 7.67 -1.41 0.15
C ILE A 31 7.87 -0.29 -0.87
N GLY A 32 8.17 -0.63 -2.12
CA GLY A 32 8.55 0.34 -3.16
C GLY A 32 7.38 0.90 -3.98
N GLY A 33 6.20 0.30 -3.84
CA GLY A 33 5.04 0.65 -4.64
C GLY A 33 4.99 -0.04 -6.02
N TYR A 34 3.86 0.09 -6.68
CA TYR A 34 3.54 -0.54 -7.98
C TYR A 34 3.77 0.45 -9.12
N PHE A 35 5.00 0.95 -9.23
CA PHE A 35 5.45 1.88 -10.26
C PHE A 35 6.50 1.23 -11.15
N ASP A 36 6.62 1.69 -12.39
CA ASP A 36 7.59 1.18 -13.38
C ASP A 36 9.05 1.33 -12.92
N THR A 37 9.30 2.25 -11.99
CA THR A 37 10.62 2.41 -11.35
C THR A 37 10.97 1.29 -10.36
N ASN A 38 9.98 0.50 -9.93
CA ASN A 38 10.20 -0.64 -9.06
C ASN A 38 10.52 -1.89 -9.90
N SER A 39 11.75 -2.38 -9.83
CA SER A 39 12.21 -3.55 -10.60
C SER A 39 11.46 -4.86 -10.27
N ALA A 40 10.72 -4.92 -9.16
CA ALA A 40 9.87 -6.06 -8.83
C ALA A 40 8.53 -6.04 -9.61
N LEU A 41 8.14 -4.91 -10.20
CA LEU A 41 6.97 -4.80 -11.04
C LEU A 41 7.31 -5.32 -12.45
N THR A 42 6.67 -6.42 -12.83
CA THR A 42 6.78 -7.05 -14.14
C THR A 42 5.42 -7.04 -14.83
N ASP A 43 5.36 -7.24 -16.14
CA ASP A 43 4.12 -7.14 -16.94
C ASP A 43 3.00 -8.09 -16.49
N ASP A 44 3.35 -9.20 -15.85
CA ASP A 44 2.41 -10.17 -15.28
C ASP A 44 1.83 -9.77 -13.93
N VAL A 45 2.39 -8.73 -13.28
CA VAL A 45 1.95 -8.28 -11.94
C VAL A 45 0.87 -7.23 -12.06
N LYS A 46 -0.26 -7.51 -11.42
CA LYS A 46 -1.35 -6.54 -11.25
C LYS A 46 -1.33 -5.97 -9.82
N VAL A 47 -1.78 -4.72 -9.69
CA VAL A 47 -2.03 -4.15 -8.36
C VAL A 47 -3.11 -4.99 -7.67
N PRO A 48 -2.86 -5.50 -6.46
CA PRO A 48 -3.84 -6.34 -5.76
C PRO A 48 -5.15 -5.62 -5.46
N GLU A 49 -6.26 -6.34 -5.48
CA GLU A 49 -7.59 -5.78 -5.22
C GLU A 49 -7.72 -5.13 -3.83
N TYR A 50 -7.02 -5.63 -2.81
CA TYR A 50 -7.03 -5.02 -1.48
C TYR A 50 -6.43 -3.61 -1.43
N ARG A 51 -5.76 -3.16 -2.50
CA ARG A 51 -5.25 -1.80 -2.66
C ARG A 51 -6.26 -0.83 -3.26
N ASN A 52 -7.42 -1.32 -3.64
CA ASN A 52 -8.49 -0.47 -4.15
C ASN A 52 -9.13 0.31 -2.99
N VAL A 53 -9.27 1.61 -3.20
CA VAL A 53 -9.97 2.51 -2.28
C VAL A 53 -11.24 3.01 -2.91
N ALA A 54 -12.31 3.07 -2.14
CA ALA A 54 -13.57 3.61 -2.57
C ALA A 54 -13.60 5.13 -2.43
N GLY A 55 -14.27 5.81 -3.35
CA GLY A 55 -14.37 7.25 -3.33
C GLY A 55 -15.30 7.77 -4.43
N GLN A 56 -15.08 9.01 -4.84
CA GLN A 56 -15.88 9.67 -5.85
C GLN A 56 -15.00 10.39 -6.88
N HIS A 57 -15.39 10.32 -8.13
CA HIS A 57 -14.81 11.15 -9.17
C HIS A 57 -15.42 12.56 -9.13
N LEU A 58 -14.58 13.56 -9.32
CA LEU A 58 -14.97 14.97 -9.34
C LEU A 58 -14.82 15.56 -10.72
N ASP A 59 -15.75 16.45 -11.09
CA ASP A 59 -15.63 17.29 -12.27
C ASP A 59 -14.64 18.46 -12.05
N LYS A 60 -14.43 19.26 -13.08
CA LYS A 60 -13.53 20.44 -13.03
C LYS A 60 -13.96 21.51 -12.02
N TYR A 61 -15.19 21.46 -11.53
CA TYR A 61 -15.72 22.36 -10.50
C TYR A 61 -15.68 21.74 -9.10
N GLY A 62 -15.07 20.55 -8.94
CA GLY A 62 -15.01 19.84 -7.66
C GLY A 62 -16.32 19.18 -7.24
N ARG A 63 -17.26 19.00 -8.17
CA ARG A 63 -18.55 18.38 -7.89
C ARG A 63 -18.48 16.86 -8.13
N PRO A 64 -19.08 16.04 -7.25
CA PRO A 64 -19.13 14.59 -7.47
C PRO A 64 -19.88 14.22 -8.76
N ILE A 65 -19.26 13.36 -9.54
CA ILE A 65 -19.87 12.76 -10.72
C ILE A 65 -20.73 11.59 -10.26
N ARG A 66 -22.04 11.69 -10.49
CA ARG A 66 -22.98 10.63 -10.11
C ARG A 66 -22.95 9.52 -11.16
N VAL A 67 -22.80 8.29 -10.70
CA VAL A 67 -22.89 7.08 -11.51
C VAL A 67 -24.06 6.24 -11.05
N SER A 68 -24.65 5.46 -11.96
CA SER A 68 -25.74 4.54 -11.60
C SER A 68 -25.21 3.44 -10.66
N SER A 69 -26.10 2.81 -9.90
CA SER A 69 -25.76 1.71 -8.98
C SER A 69 -25.05 0.55 -9.68
N LYS A 70 -25.34 0.31 -10.96
CA LYS A 70 -24.67 -0.74 -11.76
C LYS A 70 -23.21 -0.42 -12.10
N LEU A 71 -22.83 0.85 -12.00
CA LEU A 71 -21.48 1.34 -12.34
C LEU A 71 -20.67 1.77 -11.12
N GLN A 72 -21.12 1.43 -9.91
CA GLN A 72 -20.40 1.80 -8.67
C GLN A 72 -18.97 1.27 -8.61
N PHE A 73 -18.66 0.19 -9.34
CA PHE A 73 -17.30 -0.36 -9.44
C PHE A 73 -16.29 0.66 -10.01
N VAL A 74 -16.72 1.64 -10.80
CA VAL A 74 -15.83 2.69 -11.32
C VAL A 74 -15.38 3.69 -10.24
N ASN A 75 -16.08 3.74 -9.09
CA ASN A 75 -15.73 4.56 -7.93
C ASN A 75 -14.72 3.86 -7.00
N SER A 76 -13.83 3.09 -7.58
CA SER A 76 -12.75 2.40 -6.89
C SER A 76 -11.46 2.56 -7.67
N VAL A 77 -10.40 2.97 -7.01
CA VAL A 77 -9.09 3.25 -7.63
C VAL A 77 -7.99 2.51 -6.86
N PRO A 78 -7.09 1.80 -7.57
CA PRO A 78 -5.98 1.13 -6.92
C PRO A 78 -4.89 2.13 -6.49
N LEU A 79 -4.46 2.05 -5.22
CA LEU A 79 -3.34 2.81 -4.72
C LEU A 79 -2.02 2.10 -5.03
N ARG A 80 -1.13 2.80 -5.72
CA ARG A 80 0.18 2.27 -6.16
C ARG A 80 1.33 2.62 -5.22
N ASN A 81 1.11 3.53 -4.29
CA ASN A 81 2.12 4.05 -3.37
C ASN A 81 2.74 2.96 -2.50
N GLY A 82 4.02 3.12 -2.16
CA GLY A 82 4.71 2.25 -1.21
C GLY A 82 4.21 2.42 0.22
N ILE A 83 4.55 1.48 1.08
CA ILE A 83 4.03 1.39 2.45
C ILE A 83 4.29 2.64 3.29
N ASP A 84 5.48 3.24 3.20
CA ASP A 84 5.85 4.44 3.96
C ASP A 84 4.97 5.64 3.59
N GLU A 85 4.68 5.81 2.31
CA GLU A 85 3.78 6.86 1.82
C GLU A 85 2.32 6.59 2.22
N LEU A 86 1.87 5.34 2.14
CA LEU A 86 0.52 4.96 2.59
C LEU A 86 0.32 5.23 4.09
N GLU A 87 1.30 4.93 4.93
CA GLU A 87 1.23 5.21 6.37
C GLU A 87 1.16 6.71 6.64
N LYS A 88 1.93 7.53 5.92
CA LYS A 88 1.86 9.00 6.03
C LYS A 88 0.50 9.54 5.61
N LEU A 89 -0.05 9.06 4.49
CA LEU A 89 -1.35 9.49 4.00
C LEU A 89 -2.49 9.04 4.94
N ALA A 90 -2.40 7.84 5.51
CA ALA A 90 -3.39 7.32 6.44
C ALA A 90 -3.47 8.11 7.77
N SER A 91 -2.38 8.76 8.16
CA SER A 91 -2.34 9.59 9.38
C SER A 91 -3.06 10.94 9.24
N GLY A 92 -3.39 11.35 8.02
CA GLY A 92 -4.13 12.57 7.73
C GLY A 92 -5.60 12.48 8.10
N THR A 93 -6.23 13.64 8.24
CA THR A 93 -7.67 13.76 8.52
C THR A 93 -8.45 14.35 7.34
N GLU A 94 -7.75 14.98 6.42
CA GLU A 94 -8.36 15.61 5.25
C GLU A 94 -8.57 14.59 4.13
N MET A 95 -9.61 14.84 3.33
CA MET A 95 -9.87 14.02 2.15
C MET A 95 -8.69 14.11 1.17
N LEU A 96 -8.36 12.98 0.58
CA LEU A 96 -7.26 12.85 -0.38
C LEU A 96 -7.79 12.95 -1.80
N THR A 97 -6.97 13.48 -2.69
CA THR A 97 -7.31 13.66 -4.10
C THR A 97 -6.18 13.13 -4.97
N VAL A 98 -6.53 12.25 -5.91
CA VAL A 98 -5.59 11.68 -6.87
C VAL A 98 -6.15 11.80 -8.30
N GLN A 99 -5.27 11.82 -9.27
CA GLN A 99 -5.64 11.67 -10.68
C GLN A 99 -5.35 10.24 -11.11
N ASN A 100 -6.34 9.58 -11.70
CA ASN A 100 -6.19 8.27 -12.31
C ASN A 100 -6.43 8.37 -13.81
N PRO A 101 -5.39 8.29 -14.63
CA PRO A 101 -5.52 8.40 -16.10
C PRO A 101 -6.49 7.38 -16.70
N VAL A 102 -6.53 6.16 -16.14
CA VAL A 102 -7.43 5.09 -16.60
C VAL A 102 -8.90 5.48 -16.38
N SER A 103 -9.22 6.01 -15.20
CA SER A 103 -10.58 6.48 -14.90
C SER A 103 -10.96 7.68 -15.77
N ILE A 104 -10.05 8.63 -15.94
CA ILE A 104 -10.26 9.84 -16.77
C ILE A 104 -10.60 9.44 -18.20
N GLU A 105 -9.83 8.52 -18.79
CA GLU A 105 -10.06 8.03 -20.13
C GLU A 105 -11.38 7.25 -20.25
N PHE A 106 -11.66 6.35 -19.30
CA PHE A 106 -12.89 5.57 -19.24
C PHE A 106 -14.14 6.46 -19.23
N PHE A 107 -14.18 7.47 -18.38
CA PHE A 107 -15.32 8.39 -18.29
C PHE A 107 -15.48 9.23 -19.54
N ARG A 108 -14.38 9.66 -20.15
CA ARG A 108 -14.41 10.40 -21.41
C ARG A 108 -14.95 9.57 -22.57
N GLU A 109 -14.47 8.34 -22.72
CA GLU A 109 -14.83 7.47 -23.84
C GLU A 109 -16.26 6.95 -23.74
N HIS A 110 -16.70 6.53 -22.55
CA HIS A 110 -17.97 5.86 -22.36
C HIS A 110 -19.14 6.79 -22.00
N PHE A 111 -18.85 7.93 -21.40
CA PHE A 111 -19.87 8.85 -20.89
C PHE A 111 -19.74 10.28 -21.40
N ASN A 112 -18.70 10.58 -22.16
CA ASN A 112 -18.37 11.94 -22.58
C ASN A 112 -18.32 12.94 -21.39
N VAL A 113 -17.77 12.49 -20.27
CA VAL A 113 -17.63 13.26 -19.02
C VAL A 113 -16.17 13.50 -18.74
N GLU A 114 -15.80 14.76 -18.46
CA GLU A 114 -14.47 15.12 -18.02
C GLU A 114 -14.34 14.94 -16.51
N VAL A 115 -13.47 14.00 -16.11
CA VAL A 115 -13.06 13.78 -14.73
C VAL A 115 -11.81 14.61 -14.45
N PHE A 116 -11.83 15.39 -13.37
CA PHE A 116 -10.68 16.16 -12.91
C PHE A 116 -9.82 15.36 -11.92
N ALA A 117 -10.47 14.70 -10.95
CA ALA A 117 -9.78 13.99 -9.88
C ALA A 117 -10.68 12.92 -9.24
N PHE A 118 -10.06 12.02 -8.50
CA PHE A 118 -10.71 11.05 -7.61
C PHE A 118 -10.45 11.44 -6.15
N HIS A 119 -11.49 11.42 -5.35
CA HIS A 119 -11.53 11.94 -3.98
C HIS A 119 -11.95 10.83 -3.01
N PHE A 120 -11.15 10.60 -1.95
CA PHE A 120 -11.38 9.50 -1.02
C PHE A 120 -10.88 9.85 0.40
N SER A 121 -11.39 9.12 1.40
CA SER A 121 -11.02 9.30 2.79
C SER A 121 -9.69 8.60 3.13
N PRO A 122 -8.84 9.17 4.01
CA PRO A 122 -7.68 8.48 4.57
C PRO A 122 -8.03 7.14 5.26
N LEU A 123 -9.26 6.98 5.75
CA LEU A 123 -9.74 5.73 6.34
C LEU A 123 -9.70 4.54 5.37
N GLU A 124 -9.86 4.78 4.08
CA GLU A 124 -9.73 3.75 3.05
C GLU A 124 -8.31 3.16 3.03
N ILE A 125 -7.30 4.00 3.25
CA ILE A 125 -5.89 3.55 3.31
C ILE A 125 -5.67 2.65 4.54
N SER A 126 -6.33 2.91 5.65
CA SER A 126 -6.25 2.05 6.83
C SER A 126 -6.72 0.63 6.54
N GLY A 127 -7.73 0.46 5.69
CA GLY A 127 -8.17 -0.84 5.18
C GLY A 127 -7.11 -1.55 4.36
N VAL A 128 -6.44 -0.82 3.47
CA VAL A 128 -5.31 -1.33 2.67
C VAL A 128 -4.16 -1.79 3.58
N LEU A 129 -3.76 -0.95 4.53
CA LEU A 129 -2.70 -1.28 5.51
C LEU A 129 -3.06 -2.49 6.36
N GLY A 130 -4.33 -2.62 6.77
CA GLY A 130 -4.84 -3.78 7.49
C GLY A 130 -4.70 -5.07 6.69
N SER A 131 -5.01 -5.05 5.39
CA SER A 131 -4.87 -6.20 4.50
C SER A 131 -3.40 -6.60 4.30
N ILE A 132 -2.51 -5.63 4.14
CA ILE A 132 -1.06 -5.88 4.03
C ILE A 132 -0.54 -6.50 5.33
N LYS A 133 -0.93 -5.96 6.47
CA LYS A 133 -0.55 -6.47 7.80
C LYS A 133 -1.02 -7.89 8.03
N LEU A 134 -2.26 -8.21 7.64
CA LEU A 134 -2.79 -9.56 7.74
C LEU A 134 -1.96 -10.55 6.92
N LYS A 135 -1.68 -10.23 5.66
CA LYS A 135 -0.88 -11.09 4.78
C LYS A 135 0.55 -11.30 5.31
N LEU A 136 1.16 -10.24 5.88
CA LEU A 136 2.47 -10.35 6.52
C LEU A 136 2.41 -11.28 7.75
N ASN A 137 1.40 -11.14 8.59
CA ASN A 137 1.23 -11.97 9.79
C ASN A 137 0.99 -13.43 9.44
N ASP A 138 0.18 -13.72 8.41
CA ASP A 138 -0.06 -15.09 7.94
C ASP A 138 1.25 -15.74 7.49
N TRP A 139 2.06 -15.02 6.71
CA TRP A 139 3.36 -15.53 6.29
C TRP A 139 4.31 -15.76 7.47
N LEU A 140 4.35 -14.83 8.44
CA LEU A 140 5.20 -14.99 9.65
C LEU A 140 4.77 -16.20 10.47
N TYR A 141 3.46 -16.47 10.56
CA TYR A 141 2.93 -17.65 11.21
C TYR A 141 3.39 -18.94 10.51
N ASP A 142 3.32 -18.97 9.19
CA ASP A 142 3.77 -20.13 8.40
C ASP A 142 5.26 -20.40 8.60
N ILE A 143 6.09 -19.35 8.59
CA ILE A 143 7.53 -19.46 8.81
C ILE A 143 7.87 -19.90 10.22
N ARG A 144 7.14 -19.44 11.23
CA ARG A 144 7.34 -19.86 12.62
C ARG A 144 7.17 -21.38 12.76
N ASN A 145 6.25 -21.95 12.02
CA ASN A 145 6.02 -23.41 12.03
C ASN A 145 7.13 -24.17 11.28
N LEU A 146 7.78 -23.53 10.28
CA LEU A 146 8.86 -24.12 9.51
C LEU A 146 10.23 -23.96 10.18
N SER A 147 10.44 -22.87 10.91
CA SER A 147 11.74 -22.50 11.49
C SER A 147 11.58 -21.69 12.78
N PRO A 148 11.31 -22.33 13.93
CA PRO A 148 11.02 -21.63 15.19
C PRO A 148 12.14 -20.69 15.66
N GLU A 149 13.40 -21.04 15.38
CA GLU A 149 14.58 -20.26 15.79
C GLU A 149 14.66 -18.89 15.09
N LEU A 150 14.47 -18.87 13.77
CA LEU A 150 14.47 -17.63 12.97
C LEU A 150 13.30 -16.71 13.30
N SER A 151 12.15 -17.28 13.63
CA SER A 151 10.99 -16.54 14.08
C SER A 151 11.26 -15.80 15.40
N SER A 152 11.94 -16.45 16.34
CA SER A 152 12.32 -15.85 17.62
C SER A 152 13.28 -14.66 17.46
N GLU A 153 14.20 -14.71 16.51
CA GLU A 153 15.11 -13.60 16.21
C GLU A 153 14.36 -12.40 15.62
N LEU A 154 13.44 -12.64 14.70
CA LEU A 154 12.62 -11.59 14.08
C LEU A 154 11.73 -10.89 15.13
N GLU A 155 11.10 -11.65 16.01
CA GLU A 155 10.28 -11.09 17.10
C GLU A 155 11.11 -10.17 18.02
N LYS A 156 12.36 -10.51 18.27
CA LYS A 156 13.28 -9.69 19.07
C LYS A 156 13.66 -8.39 18.35
N GLU A 157 13.98 -8.46 17.06
CA GLU A 157 14.30 -7.27 16.25
C GLU A 157 13.11 -6.31 16.14
N VAL A 158 11.89 -6.84 15.92
CA VAL A 158 10.67 -6.03 15.84
C VAL A 158 10.27 -5.43 17.19
N ALA A 159 10.57 -6.11 18.31
CA ALA A 159 10.25 -5.64 19.64
C ALA A 159 11.27 -4.62 20.19
N THR A 160 12.48 -4.53 19.60
CA THR A 160 13.50 -3.58 20.02
C THR A 160 13.15 -2.20 19.44
N PRO A 161 12.84 -1.18 20.27
CA PRO A 161 12.72 0.19 19.77
C PRO A 161 14.10 0.60 19.22
N LEU A 162 14.10 1.37 18.14
CA LEU A 162 15.32 2.06 17.69
C LEU A 162 15.78 2.99 18.81
N GLU A 163 16.61 2.49 19.72
CA GLU A 163 17.28 3.32 20.69
C GLU A 163 18.33 4.17 19.99
N ASN A 164 18.07 5.46 20.06
CA ASN A 164 19.06 6.54 20.08
C ASN A 164 19.94 6.73 18.85
N ASN A 165 19.49 7.65 18.03
CA ASN A 165 20.41 8.54 17.34
C ASN A 165 21.18 9.35 18.40
N PRO A 166 22.50 9.21 18.55
CA PRO A 166 23.26 10.08 19.45
C PRO A 166 23.19 11.50 18.89
N SER A 167 22.65 12.41 19.68
CA SER A 167 22.70 13.84 19.43
C SER A 167 24.14 14.26 19.20
N ILE A 168 24.43 14.68 17.97
CA ILE A 168 25.70 15.33 17.64
C ILE A 168 25.67 16.71 18.31
N HIS A 169 26.35 16.84 19.41
CA HIS A 169 26.71 18.15 19.98
C HIS A 169 27.80 18.75 19.08
N ILE A 170 27.42 19.74 18.30
CA ILE A 170 28.38 20.64 17.64
C ILE A 170 28.75 21.72 18.65
N ASN A 171 30.03 21.70 19.10
CA ASN A 171 30.67 22.82 19.77
C ASN A 171 31.08 23.90 18.75
#